data_a875831662af429612d842447ac03933
#
_entry.id   a875831662af429612d842447ac03933
#
_cell.length_a   1.000
_cell.length_b   1.000
_cell.length_c   1.000
_cell.angle_alpha   90.00
_cell.angle_beta   90.00
_cell.angle_gamma   90.00
#
_symmetry.space_group_name_H-M   'P 1'
#
loop_
_entity.id
_entity.type
_entity.pdbx_description
1 polymer ?
#
loop_
_entity_poly.entity_id
_entity_poly.type
_entity_poly.pdbx_seq_one_letter_code
_entity_poly.pdbx_strand_id
1 'polypeptide(L)'
;MKLRFIVLLLPVLLALPALAHGDKKHVIGTIEKISPGSVIVKTQDGKSVEVKLAPTTVYVTNDGKPAKFADVAVGQRVVIHATPKSTELIADELKFAAAGNTAAPAG
;
A
#
# COMPACT_ATOMS: atom_id res chain seq x y z
N MET A 1 5.25 47.94 6.41
CA MET A 1 4.97 47.47 6.29
C MET A 1 4.59 46.60 6.17
N LYS A 2 4.41 46.46 6.19
CA LYS A 2 3.99 45.74 6.05
C LYS A 2 3.64 44.84 5.66
N LEU A 3 3.56 44.69 5.58
CA LEU A 3 3.18 43.80 5.18
C LEU A 3 3.08 42.77 5.15
N ARG A 4 3.39 42.72 5.33
CA ARG A 4 3.38 41.77 5.22
C ARG A 4 2.94 40.84 5.34
N PHE A 5 2.74 40.70 5.54
CA PHE A 5 2.40 39.83 5.52
C PHE A 5 1.88 39.04 5.28
N ILE A 6 1.89 39.11 5.47
CA ILE A 6 1.29 38.59 5.13
C ILE A 6 1.37 37.56 4.55
N VAL A 7 1.48 37.58 4.49
CA VAL A 7 1.53 36.72 3.84
C VAL A 7 1.57 35.58 4.02
N LEU A 8 1.69 35.43 4.23
CA LEU A 8 1.86 34.45 4.37
C LEU A 8 1.13 33.48 4.50
N LEU A 9 0.95 33.27 4.94
CA LEU A 9 0.16 32.56 5.23
C LEU A 9 -0.35 31.78 4.39
N LEU A 10 -0.70 32.05 4.02
CA LEU A 10 -1.34 31.59 3.05
C LEU A 10 -0.86 30.35 2.59
N PRO A 11 0.16 30.24 2.44
CA PRO A 11 0.71 29.14 1.81
C PRO A 11 0.28 27.89 2.45
N VAL A 12 0.35 27.90 3.58
CA VAL A 12 0.01 26.83 4.30
C VAL A 12 -1.13 26.08 3.86
N LEU A 13 -2.14 26.67 3.83
CA LEU A 13 -3.31 26.05 3.52
C LEU A 13 -3.24 25.28 2.31
N LEU A 14 -2.51 25.66 1.48
CA LEU A 14 -2.49 25.03 0.27
C LEU A 14 -2.27 23.60 0.35
N ALA A 15 -1.40 23.24 1.09
CA ALA A 15 -1.05 21.89 1.14
C ALA A 15 -2.18 21.02 1.59
N LEU A 16 -2.93 21.48 2.40
CA LEU A 16 -4.00 20.74 2.91
C LEU A 16 -4.92 20.11 1.95
N PRO A 17 -5.45 20.83 1.11
CA PRO A 17 -6.41 20.32 0.20
C PRO A 17 -5.85 19.17 -0.55
N ALA A 18 -4.68 19.28 -0.89
CA ALA A 18 -4.07 18.29 -1.66
C ALA A 18 -4.14 16.99 -0.95
N LEU A 19 -3.92 16.99 0.26
CA LEU A 19 -3.92 15.79 1.00
C LEU A 19 -5.27 15.21 1.08
N ALA A 20 -6.20 16.03 1.12
CA ALA A 20 -7.53 15.59 1.28
C ALA A 20 -8.00 14.66 0.20
N HIS A 21 -7.38 14.61 -0.86
CA HIS A 21 -7.83 13.78 -1.90
C HIS A 21 -7.61 12.32 -1.62
N GLY A 22 -7.11 11.99 -0.50
CA GLY A 22 -7.02 10.63 -0.13
C GLY A 22 -6.39 9.78 -1.18
N ASP A 23 -5.34 10.18 -1.64
CA ASP A 23 -4.68 9.45 -2.64
C ASP A 23 -4.38 8.05 -2.25
N LYS A 24 -4.61 7.13 -3.12
CA LYS A 24 -4.26 5.77 -2.88
C LYS A 24 -2.77 5.63 -2.92
N LYS A 25 -2.28 4.69 -2.18
CA LYS A 25 -0.86 4.40 -2.17
C LYS A 25 -0.63 3.05 -2.81
N HIS A 26 0.49 2.91 -3.46
CA HIS A 26 0.88 1.63 -4.02
C HIS A 26 2.04 1.12 -3.18
N VAL A 27 1.90 -0.07 -2.64
CA VAL A 27 2.99 -0.66 -1.88
C VAL A 27 3.47 -1.83 -2.71
N ILE A 28 4.68 -1.76 -3.19
CA ILE A 28 5.23 -2.77 -4.07
C ILE A 28 6.45 -3.41 -3.43
N GLY A 29 6.47 -4.70 -3.37
CA GLY A 29 7.62 -5.38 -2.79
C GLY A 29 7.36 -6.85 -2.60
N THR A 30 7.94 -7.41 -1.56
CA THR A 30 7.83 -8.83 -1.27
C THR A 30 7.24 -9.02 0.11
N ILE A 31 6.35 -9.98 0.25
CA ILE A 31 5.73 -10.23 1.54
C ILE A 31 6.77 -10.77 2.50
N GLU A 32 6.94 -10.07 3.60
CA GLU A 32 7.92 -10.42 4.60
C GLU A 32 7.27 -11.17 5.75
N LYS A 33 6.02 -10.84 6.05
CA LYS A 33 5.33 -11.47 7.15
C LYS A 33 3.83 -11.38 6.93
N ILE A 34 3.11 -12.38 7.37
CA ILE A 34 1.65 -12.41 7.27
C ILE A 34 1.08 -12.64 8.65
N SER A 35 0.08 -11.85 8.99
CA SER A 35 -0.64 -12.01 10.25
C SER A 35 -2.12 -11.97 9.94
N PRO A 36 -2.97 -12.38 10.87
CA PRO A 36 -4.39 -12.34 10.64
C PRO A 36 -4.89 -10.94 10.44
N GLY A 37 -4.74 -10.17 9.79
CA GLY A 37 -5.25 -8.82 9.63
C GLY A 37 -4.25 -7.87 9.07
N SER A 38 -3.06 -8.35 8.73
CA SER A 38 -2.10 -7.46 8.14
C SER A 38 -0.98 -8.23 7.46
N VAL A 39 -0.25 -7.55 6.59
CA VAL A 39 0.92 -8.13 5.98
C VAL A 39 2.02 -7.08 6.08
N ILE A 40 3.25 -7.53 6.14
CA ILE A 40 4.38 -6.63 6.12
C ILE A 40 5.08 -6.87 4.81
N VAL A 41 5.29 -5.79 4.07
CA VAL A 41 5.91 -5.86 2.76
C VAL A 41 7.26 -5.18 2.81
N LYS A 42 8.27 -5.84 2.28
CA LYS A 42 9.58 -5.24 2.20
C LYS A 42 9.69 -4.61 0.82
N THR A 43 9.83 -3.30 0.79
CA THR A 43 9.88 -2.58 -0.47
C THR A 43 11.28 -2.59 -1.03
N GLN A 44 11.43 -2.13 -2.26
CA GLN A 44 12.72 -2.17 -2.92
C GLN A 44 13.78 -1.32 -2.23
N ASP A 45 13.38 -0.30 -1.55
CA ASP A 45 14.34 0.52 -0.85
C ASP A 45 14.66 -0.05 0.54
N GLY A 46 14.24 -1.27 0.79
CA GLY A 46 14.61 -1.93 2.03
C GLY A 46 13.75 -1.62 3.24
N LYS A 47 12.67 -0.94 3.07
CA LYS A 47 11.81 -0.62 4.18
C LYS A 47 10.72 -1.65 4.36
N SER A 48 10.29 -1.83 5.59
CA SER A 48 9.20 -2.75 5.88
C SER A 48 7.96 -1.91 6.13
N VAL A 49 6.92 -2.19 5.38
CA VAL A 49 5.68 -1.42 5.48
C VAL A 49 4.56 -2.36 5.87
N GLU A 50 3.86 -2.01 6.91
CA GLU A 50 2.73 -2.82 7.34
C GLU A 50 1.46 -2.32 6.65
N VAL A 51 0.70 -3.23 6.09
CA VAL A 51 -0.55 -2.89 5.44
C VAL A 51 -1.64 -3.70 6.09
N LYS A 52 -2.67 -3.03 6.57
CA LYS A 52 -3.78 -3.72 7.23
C LYS A 52 -4.71 -4.31 6.19
N LEU A 53 -5.30 -5.42 6.52
CA LEU A 53 -6.25 -6.08 5.63
C LEU A 53 -7.64 -5.90 6.20
N ALA A 54 -8.59 -5.59 5.36
CA ALA A 54 -9.96 -5.39 5.79
C ALA A 54 -10.83 -6.51 5.24
N PRO A 55 -12.00 -6.69 5.78
CA PRO A 55 -12.91 -7.71 5.25
C PRO A 55 -13.24 -7.44 3.79
N THR A 56 -13.12 -6.20 3.38
CA THR A 56 -13.42 -5.83 2.00
C THR A 56 -12.21 -5.88 1.08
N THR A 57 -11.04 -6.23 1.60
CA THR A 57 -9.84 -6.29 0.77
C THR A 57 -10.03 -7.36 -0.32
N VAL A 58 -9.70 -6.99 -1.54
CA VAL A 58 -9.83 -7.91 -2.66
C VAL A 58 -8.47 -8.52 -2.96
N TYR A 59 -8.44 -9.82 -3.20
CA TYR A 59 -7.19 -10.50 -3.52
C TYR A 59 -7.24 -11.00 -4.95
N VAL A 60 -6.19 -10.74 -5.71
CA VAL A 60 -6.12 -11.23 -7.08
C VAL A 60 -4.71 -11.68 -7.39
N THR A 61 -4.57 -12.58 -8.34
CA THR A 61 -3.25 -12.99 -8.75
C THR A 61 -2.74 -11.96 -9.75
N ASN A 62 -1.47 -12.04 -10.07
CA ASN A 62 -0.89 -11.06 -10.98
C ASN A 62 -1.43 -11.18 -12.41
N ASP A 63 -2.10 -12.28 -12.73
CA ASP A 63 -2.73 -12.38 -14.04
C ASP A 63 -4.23 -12.09 -13.93
N GLY A 64 -4.65 -11.50 -12.82
CA GLY A 64 -6.03 -11.02 -12.72
C GLY A 64 -7.08 -11.99 -12.23
N LYS A 65 -6.70 -13.15 -11.77
CA LYS A 65 -7.69 -14.10 -11.31
C LYS A 65 -8.05 -13.90 -9.84
N PRO A 66 -9.28 -14.17 -9.47
CA PRO A 66 -9.69 -14.00 -8.08
C PRO A 66 -8.90 -14.92 -7.16
N ALA A 67 -8.64 -14.46 -5.98
CA ALA A 67 -7.87 -15.23 -5.02
C ALA A 67 -8.37 -14.94 -3.61
N LYS A 68 -7.77 -15.57 -2.62
CA LYS A 68 -8.15 -15.37 -1.23
C LYS A 68 -6.95 -15.12 -0.37
N PHE A 69 -7.19 -14.65 0.82
CA PHE A 69 -6.12 -14.40 1.76
C PHE A 69 -5.27 -15.67 1.95
N ALA A 70 -5.91 -16.82 1.97
CA ALA A 70 -5.18 -18.06 2.18
C ALA A 70 -4.16 -18.37 1.08
N ASP A 71 -4.29 -17.70 -0.04
CA ASP A 71 -3.38 -17.95 -1.15
C ASP A 71 -2.13 -17.08 -1.06
N VAL A 72 -2.11 -16.13 -0.15
CA VAL A 72 -0.99 -15.21 -0.01
C VAL A 72 0.09 -15.88 0.85
N ALA A 73 1.31 -15.75 0.47
CA ALA A 73 2.40 -16.38 1.21
C ALA A 73 3.63 -15.49 1.31
N VAL A 74 4.42 -15.75 2.32
CA VAL A 74 5.66 -15.02 2.51
C VAL A 74 6.58 -15.31 1.32
N GLY A 75 7.25 -14.29 0.87
CA GLY A 75 8.16 -14.42 -0.27
C GLY A 75 7.55 -14.06 -1.61
N GLN A 76 6.25 -13.88 -1.66
CA GLN A 76 5.63 -13.52 -2.93
C GLN A 76 5.79 -12.05 -3.23
N ARG A 77 5.90 -11.72 -4.48
CA ARG A 77 5.95 -10.34 -4.90
C ARG A 77 4.51 -9.83 -4.90
N VAL A 78 4.33 -8.63 -4.44
CA VAL A 78 2.99 -8.06 -4.37
C VAL A 78 2.94 -6.62 -4.81
N VAL A 79 1.77 -6.22 -5.25
CA VAL A 79 1.46 -4.83 -5.52
C VAL A 79 0.16 -4.60 -4.76
N ILE A 80 0.19 -3.74 -3.78
CA ILE A 80 -0.99 -3.48 -2.97
C ILE A 80 -1.46 -2.05 -3.20
N HIS A 81 -2.74 -1.92 -3.51
CA HIS A 81 -3.34 -0.61 -3.61
C HIS A 81 -3.98 -0.38 -2.26
N ALA A 82 -3.55 0.64 -1.55
CA ALA A 82 -4.01 0.88 -0.20
C ALA A 82 -4.50 2.30 -0.01
N THR A 83 -5.36 2.47 0.95
CA THR A 83 -5.88 3.78 1.30
C THR A 83 -5.31 4.18 2.64
N PRO A 84 -4.72 5.35 2.73
CA PRO A 84 -4.20 5.82 4.02
C PRO A 84 -5.37 6.12 4.92
N LYS A 85 -5.27 5.71 6.16
CA LYS A 85 -6.31 6.02 7.12
C LYS A 85 -5.62 6.27 8.45
N SER A 86 -5.59 7.49 8.87
CA SER A 86 -4.84 7.89 10.04
C SER A 86 -3.39 7.58 9.75
N THR A 87 -2.76 6.80 10.57
CA THR A 87 -1.36 6.48 10.37
C THR A 87 -1.22 5.11 9.74
N GLU A 88 -2.31 4.51 9.32
CA GLU A 88 -2.27 3.16 8.76
C GLU A 88 -2.58 3.14 7.29
N LEU A 89 -2.20 2.06 6.65
CA LEU A 89 -2.58 1.83 5.27
C LEU A 89 -3.52 0.63 5.28
N ILE A 90 -4.66 0.77 4.59
CA ILE A 90 -5.63 -0.31 4.52
C ILE A 90 -5.66 -0.81 3.10
N ALA A 91 -5.45 -2.07 2.90
CA ALA A 91 -5.40 -2.63 1.55
C ALA A 91 -6.78 -2.64 0.91
N ASP A 92 -6.89 -2.10 -0.26
CA ASP A 92 -8.11 -2.19 -1.03
C ASP A 92 -7.98 -3.41 -1.92
N GLU A 93 -6.82 -3.60 -2.50
CA GLU A 93 -6.57 -4.73 -3.36
C GLU A 93 -5.14 -5.21 -3.18
N LEU A 94 -4.96 -6.50 -3.06
CA LEU A 94 -3.65 -7.09 -2.92
C LEU A 94 -3.45 -8.01 -4.11
N LYS A 95 -2.52 -7.65 -4.98
CA LYS A 95 -2.23 -8.44 -6.16
C LYS A 95 -0.89 -9.14 -5.92
N PHE A 96 -0.84 -10.43 -6.11
CA PHE A 96 0.36 -11.19 -5.81
C PHE A 96 0.67 -12.23 -6.88
N ALA A 97 1.90 -12.64 -6.92
CA ALA A 97 2.30 -13.66 -7.87
C ALA A 97 1.87 -15.00 -7.32
N ALA A 98 1.07 -15.71 -8.09
CA ALA A 98 0.58 -16.98 -7.63
C ALA A 98 1.74 -17.93 -7.44
N ALA A 99 1.53 -18.91 -6.61
CA ALA A 99 2.57 -19.86 -6.32
C ALA A 99 3.24 -20.44 -7.55
N GLY A 100 2.51 -20.72 -8.52
CA GLY A 100 3.11 -21.28 -9.70
C GLY A 100 3.98 -20.32 -10.46
N ASN A 101 3.79 -19.05 -10.27
CA ASN A 101 4.54 -18.08 -10.99
C ASN A 101 5.70 -17.57 -10.22
N THR A 102 5.70 -17.76 -8.99
CA THR A 102 6.73 -17.19 -8.21
C THR A 102 8.03 -17.73 -8.52
N ALA A 103 8.05 -18.86 -8.90
CA ALA A 103 9.30 -19.46 -9.12
C ALA A 103 10.03 -18.70 -10.13
N ALA A 104 9.34 -18.31 -11.03
CA ALA A 104 9.92 -17.67 -12.08
C ALA A 104 10.83 -16.58 -11.66
N PRO A 105 10.46 -15.79 -11.03
CA PRO A 105 11.20 -14.66 -10.74
C PRO A 105 12.32 -15.02 -9.99
N ALA A 106 12.14 -15.95 -9.52
CA ALA A 106 13.14 -16.29 -8.82
C ALA A 106 13.67 -15.10 -8.57
N GLY A 107 13.28 -14.69 -8.74
CA GLY A 107 13.90 -13.62 -8.45
C GLY A 107 13.74 -12.87 -8.36
#